data_70e24fb13af669e317582b2d0964b831
#
_entry.id   70e24fb13af669e317582b2d0964b831
#
_cell.length_a   1.000
_cell.length_b   1.000
_cell.length_c   1.000
_cell.angle_alpha   90.00
_cell.angle_beta   90.00
_cell.angle_gamma   90.00
#
_symmetry.space_group_name_H-M   'P 1'
#
loop_
_entity.id
_entity.type
_entity.pdbx_description
1 polymer ?
#
loop_
_entity_poly.entity_id
_entity_poly.type
_entity_poly.pdbx_seq_one_letter_code
_entity_poly.pdbx_strand_id
1 'polypeptide(L)'
;MIKKLRNQIGLITLSLALLLPAHGFSQDGNPITPRAAVAKQALREVGLWGIGAQVEGQEPLPSDLWQDADGESIGLAFRKITPDQKFMPLQTLLQRVLFSGGTAPVADEFTSLERFKLAARIGPINSSVALLAQLPDNITDTYTALAIADTLLMANRIDEACAIINGLQTTNAGATLGKMRAVCYALNNEFSAAQLAIDTVPQTGQVDPVLQWMAKAIANLSAGAPVSNIVFRGEDGMQIAISRKLGLYPNREALDRTYGAALSAITGDISLARAAVMLRASSMSLITAQQYSEFAKDVVHVEVTTPVVSSSQAMPPVNGALVEPLSESKPPVVGRNIYDLLYNARSFNDWVGLSGRVKSQLRQVEGLNSAENGFLANSAIINGDTASALHFLGQTDPLPWQDLARSLMEGGENNLAIQRRLEAAASPKNTRPIAVSEALLAWSAGLRGRGLSELLNTNLPIGTMPPAGTMALLDMALARGSKAEVGLLAYLALQGMDPKTADVASVSRIVSALSHVGLEKEARELALYVIIARNIELAPPPRQIPSREQRPSTSTTRPPANTALPLARPQVPSNNNAPRPSASAPQSQTKKP
;
A
#
# COMPACT_ATOMS: atom_id res chain seq x y z
N MET A 1 25.43 0.99 -24.55
CA MET A 1 24.37 -0.03 -24.57
C MET A 1 22.96 0.56 -24.40
N ILE A 2 22.80 1.64 -23.68
CA ILE A 2 21.51 2.33 -23.40
C ILE A 2 20.87 2.96 -24.66
N LYS A 3 21.64 3.33 -25.67
CA LYS A 3 21.12 3.91 -26.93
C LYS A 3 20.19 3.00 -27.75
N LYS A 4 20.23 1.68 -27.58
CA LYS A 4 19.37 0.75 -28.35
C LYS A 4 17.93 0.67 -27.82
N LEU A 5 17.71 0.99 -26.55
CA LEU A 5 16.36 0.97 -25.93
C LEU A 5 15.48 2.15 -26.42
N ARG A 6 16.11 3.27 -26.76
CA ARG A 6 15.42 4.49 -27.16
C ARG A 6 14.69 4.39 -28.51
N ASN A 7 15.11 3.47 -29.37
CA ASN A 7 14.54 3.32 -30.72
C ASN A 7 13.29 2.42 -30.80
N GLN A 8 12.96 1.65 -29.78
CA GLN A 8 11.77 0.79 -29.81
C GLN A 8 10.51 1.43 -29.18
N ILE A 9 10.66 2.44 -28.36
CA ILE A 9 9.52 3.14 -27.71
C ILE A 9 9.02 4.32 -28.57
N GLY A 10 9.81 4.79 -29.52
CA GLY A 10 9.49 5.96 -30.36
C GLY A 10 8.51 5.71 -31.51
N LEU A 11 8.01 4.50 -31.73
CA LEU A 11 7.27 4.16 -32.97
C LEU A 11 5.75 3.99 -32.80
N ILE A 12 5.19 4.24 -31.60
CA ILE A 12 3.74 4.04 -31.35
C ILE A 12 2.92 5.34 -31.23
N THR A 13 3.54 6.52 -31.26
CA THR A 13 2.82 7.79 -31.03
C THR A 13 2.69 8.71 -32.24
N LEU A 14 2.85 8.24 -33.47
CA LEU A 14 2.73 9.09 -34.65
C LEU A 14 1.72 8.54 -35.69
N SER A 15 0.46 8.38 -35.33
CA SER A 15 -0.59 8.12 -36.31
C SER A 15 -1.97 8.47 -35.75
N LEU A 16 -2.25 9.72 -35.38
CA LEU A 16 -3.63 10.22 -35.27
C LEU A 16 -3.71 11.75 -35.28
N ALA A 17 -3.41 12.35 -36.41
CA ALA A 17 -3.76 13.75 -36.64
C ALA A 17 -3.82 14.03 -38.14
N LEU A 18 -4.94 13.72 -38.80
CA LEU A 18 -5.31 14.28 -40.11
C LEU A 18 -6.72 13.80 -40.46
N LEU A 19 -7.73 14.55 -40.06
CA LEU A 19 -9.05 14.66 -40.70
C LEU A 19 -9.84 15.77 -39.99
N LEU A 20 -9.65 17.01 -40.43
CA LEU A 20 -10.62 18.08 -40.20
C LEU A 20 -11.03 18.65 -41.56
N PRO A 21 -12.32 18.87 -41.85
CA PRO A 21 -12.80 19.40 -43.13
C PRO A 21 -12.49 20.91 -43.24
N ALA A 22 -11.99 21.27 -44.39
CA ALA A 22 -11.79 22.67 -44.78
C ALA A 22 -13.15 23.34 -45.00
N HIS A 23 -13.48 24.30 -44.13
CA HIS A 23 -14.51 25.30 -44.42
C HIS A 23 -13.82 26.56 -44.96
N GLY A 24 -14.06 26.85 -46.21
CA GLY A 24 -13.60 28.09 -46.85
C GLY A 24 -14.26 29.33 -46.24
N PHE A 25 -13.46 30.30 -45.86
CA PHE A 25 -13.92 31.67 -45.57
C PHE A 25 -13.31 32.64 -46.57
N SER A 26 -14.17 33.51 -47.08
CA SER A 26 -13.90 34.52 -48.06
C SER A 26 -12.92 35.59 -47.54
N GLN A 27 -12.06 36.02 -48.42
CA GLN A 27 -11.11 37.14 -48.23
C GLN A 27 -11.86 38.46 -48.04
N ASP A 28 -11.65 39.08 -46.86
CA ASP A 28 -11.71 40.52 -46.71
C ASP A 28 -10.32 41.02 -46.33
N GLY A 29 -9.81 41.91 -47.19
CA GLY A 29 -8.44 42.41 -47.14
C GLY A 29 -8.18 43.35 -45.96
N ASN A 30 -7.57 42.86 -44.91
CA ASN A 30 -6.88 43.66 -43.91
C ASN A 30 -5.36 43.42 -44.00
N PRO A 31 -4.52 44.46 -43.86
CA PRO A 31 -3.07 44.31 -43.95
C PRO A 31 -2.56 43.36 -42.88
N ILE A 32 -1.82 42.32 -43.33
CA ILE A 32 -1.18 41.34 -42.49
C ILE A 32 -0.13 42.04 -41.63
N THR A 33 -0.45 42.26 -40.34
CA THR A 33 0.55 42.58 -39.33
C THR A 33 1.54 41.40 -39.23
N PRO A 34 2.86 41.62 -39.25
CA PRO A 34 3.82 40.53 -39.15
C PRO A 34 3.58 39.79 -37.84
N ARG A 35 3.25 38.49 -37.94
CA ARG A 35 3.19 37.59 -36.79
C ARG A 35 4.47 37.76 -36.01
N ALA A 36 4.36 38.16 -34.73
CA ALA A 36 5.47 38.18 -33.81
C ALA A 36 6.19 36.81 -33.91
N ALA A 37 7.48 36.86 -34.22
CA ALA A 37 8.29 35.66 -34.29
C ALA A 37 8.11 34.93 -32.95
N VAL A 38 7.61 33.69 -32.99
CA VAL A 38 7.54 32.82 -31.82
C VAL A 38 8.98 32.70 -31.33
N ALA A 39 9.29 33.37 -30.24
CA ALA A 39 10.60 33.25 -29.60
C ALA A 39 10.79 31.76 -29.29
N LYS A 40 11.75 31.10 -29.93
CA LYS A 40 12.20 29.76 -29.55
C LYS A 40 12.85 29.92 -28.19
N GLN A 41 12.06 29.85 -27.14
CA GLN A 41 12.61 29.62 -25.82
C GLN A 41 13.29 28.25 -25.85
N ALA A 42 14.61 28.23 -25.60
CA ALA A 42 15.30 26.98 -25.34
C ALA A 42 14.54 26.24 -24.25
N LEU A 43 14.12 25.00 -24.53
CA LEU A 43 13.52 24.14 -23.52
C LEU A 43 14.52 24.06 -22.37
N ARG A 44 14.12 24.55 -21.20
CA ARG A 44 14.91 24.37 -19.98
C ARG A 44 15.17 22.88 -19.79
N GLU A 45 16.41 22.51 -19.48
CA GLU A 45 16.70 21.15 -19.03
C GLU A 45 15.75 20.80 -17.90
N VAL A 46 15.02 19.70 -18.07
CA VAL A 46 14.11 19.21 -17.03
C VAL A 46 14.96 18.65 -15.90
N GLY A 47 15.07 19.38 -14.80
CA GLY A 47 15.75 18.89 -13.61
C GLY A 47 15.08 17.61 -13.07
N LEU A 48 15.76 16.86 -12.22
CA LEU A 48 15.24 15.59 -11.66
C LEU A 48 13.85 15.72 -11.01
N TRP A 49 13.52 16.84 -10.42
CA TRP A 49 12.19 17.10 -9.85
C TRP A 49 11.08 17.25 -10.89
N GLY A 50 11.42 17.68 -12.10
CA GLY A 50 10.48 17.79 -13.21
C GLY A 50 10.11 16.44 -13.84
N ILE A 51 10.86 15.38 -13.55
CA ILE A 51 10.60 14.04 -14.06
C ILE A 51 9.41 13.43 -13.30
N GLY A 52 8.44 12.89 -14.04
CA GLY A 52 7.29 12.18 -13.51
C GLY A 52 6.89 11.01 -14.39
N ALA A 53 6.09 10.10 -13.87
CA ALA A 53 5.49 9.00 -14.61
C ALA A 53 4.03 8.86 -14.26
N GLN A 54 3.23 8.46 -15.24
CA GLN A 54 1.81 8.24 -15.01
C GLN A 54 1.59 6.95 -14.22
N VAL A 55 0.78 7.01 -13.18
CA VAL A 55 0.22 5.86 -12.51
C VAL A 55 -1.15 5.58 -13.11
N GLU A 56 -1.37 4.34 -13.57
CA GLU A 56 -2.61 3.96 -14.23
C GLU A 56 -3.83 4.20 -13.33
N GLY A 57 -4.85 4.85 -13.85
CA GLY A 57 -6.06 5.20 -13.11
C GLY A 57 -5.91 6.37 -12.13
N GLN A 58 -4.77 7.04 -12.08
CA GLN A 58 -4.52 8.21 -11.23
C GLN A 58 -4.15 9.43 -12.05
N GLU A 59 -4.69 10.59 -11.68
CA GLU A 59 -4.30 11.86 -12.24
C GLU A 59 -3.05 12.41 -11.54
N PRO A 60 -2.08 12.97 -12.28
CA PRO A 60 -0.91 13.60 -11.67
C PRO A 60 -1.33 14.80 -10.82
N LEU A 61 -0.53 15.13 -9.83
CA LEU A 61 -0.68 16.34 -9.03
C LEU A 61 -0.15 17.57 -9.80
N PRO A 62 -0.57 18.79 -9.44
CA PRO A 62 -0.14 20.01 -10.11
C PRO A 62 1.38 20.19 -10.11
N SER A 63 1.91 20.88 -11.13
CA SER A 63 3.35 21.09 -11.32
C SER A 63 4.03 21.94 -10.25
N ASP A 64 3.27 22.66 -9.43
CA ASP A 64 3.73 23.43 -8.28
C ASP A 64 3.86 22.61 -6.99
N LEU A 65 3.62 21.29 -7.08
CA LEU A 65 3.59 20.37 -5.95
C LEU A 65 4.79 20.51 -4.99
N TRP A 66 6.00 20.65 -5.53
CA TRP A 66 7.24 20.68 -4.77
C TRP A 66 7.77 22.08 -4.49
N GLN A 67 7.18 23.12 -5.08
CA GLN A 67 7.74 24.47 -5.15
C GLN A 67 8.05 25.08 -3.78
N ASP A 68 7.15 24.94 -2.78
CA ASP A 68 7.27 25.56 -1.46
C ASP A 68 7.75 24.56 -0.39
N ALA A 69 8.32 23.45 -0.86
CA ALA A 69 8.76 22.38 0.01
C ALA A 69 10.19 22.59 0.51
N ASP A 70 10.44 22.19 1.76
CA ASP A 70 11.76 22.14 2.37
C ASP A 70 12.44 20.81 2.08
N GLY A 71 13.55 20.83 1.34
CA GLY A 71 14.27 19.64 0.91
C GLY A 71 14.73 18.76 2.07
N GLU A 72 15.16 19.31 3.20
CA GLU A 72 15.59 18.53 4.37
C GLU A 72 14.40 17.76 4.98
N SER A 73 13.27 18.45 5.17
CA SER A 73 12.03 17.88 5.70
C SER A 73 11.52 16.73 4.80
N ILE A 74 11.51 16.94 3.47
CA ILE A 74 11.14 15.92 2.49
C ILE A 74 12.09 14.72 2.58
N GLY A 75 13.40 14.94 2.59
CA GLY A 75 14.40 13.87 2.69
C GLY A 75 14.25 13.06 3.97
N LEU A 76 13.93 13.69 5.08
CA LEU A 76 13.60 13.02 6.33
C LEU A 76 12.32 12.17 6.17
N ALA A 77 11.29 12.72 5.56
CA ALA A 77 10.04 12.02 5.32
C ALA A 77 10.26 10.77 4.46
N PHE A 78 10.99 10.87 3.34
CA PHE A 78 11.27 9.72 2.47
C PHE A 78 11.97 8.57 3.20
N ARG A 79 12.92 8.88 4.09
CA ARG A 79 13.63 7.85 4.88
C ARG A 79 12.75 7.18 5.94
N LYS A 80 11.67 7.83 6.39
CA LYS A 80 10.77 7.32 7.45
C LYS A 80 9.55 6.60 6.91
N ILE A 81 9.20 6.78 5.64
CA ILE A 81 8.05 6.13 5.02
C ILE A 81 8.30 4.63 4.90
N THR A 82 7.35 3.84 5.40
CA THR A 82 7.29 2.37 5.28
C THR A 82 5.98 1.96 4.59
N PRO A 83 5.86 0.71 4.10
CA PRO A 83 4.63 0.25 3.43
C PRO A 83 3.45 0.01 4.38
N ASP A 84 3.62 0.17 5.70
CA ASP A 84 2.58 -0.09 6.69
C ASP A 84 1.57 1.06 6.76
N GLN A 85 0.80 1.23 5.68
CA GLN A 85 -0.29 2.21 5.61
C GLN A 85 -1.63 1.51 5.49
N LYS A 86 -2.54 1.82 6.41
CA LYS A 86 -3.91 1.28 6.45
C LYS A 86 -4.96 2.26 5.92
N PHE A 87 -4.57 3.51 5.68
CA PHE A 87 -5.44 4.53 5.08
C PHE A 87 -5.20 4.56 3.56
N MET A 88 -6.05 3.87 2.82
CA MET A 88 -5.95 3.77 1.35
C MET A 88 -5.84 5.13 0.64
N PRO A 89 -6.62 6.17 1.00
CA PRO A 89 -6.48 7.47 0.35
C PRO A 89 -5.09 8.07 0.48
N LEU A 90 -4.41 7.85 1.63
CA LEU A 90 -3.04 8.31 1.81
C LEU A 90 -2.02 7.50 1.02
N GLN A 91 -2.25 6.20 0.83
CA GLN A 91 -1.43 5.38 -0.06
C GLN A 91 -1.51 5.89 -1.50
N THR A 92 -2.72 6.16 -1.98
CA THR A 92 -2.95 6.73 -3.32
C THR A 92 -2.32 8.13 -3.44
N LEU A 93 -2.51 8.99 -2.44
CA LEU A 93 -1.88 10.31 -2.40
C LEU A 93 -0.36 10.21 -2.46
N LEU A 94 0.26 9.34 -1.66
CA LEU A 94 1.71 9.14 -1.67
C LEU A 94 2.22 8.71 -3.05
N GLN A 95 1.54 7.77 -3.71
CA GLN A 95 1.89 7.38 -5.08
C GLN A 95 1.81 8.60 -6.01
N ARG A 96 0.73 9.37 -5.98
CA ARG A 96 0.60 10.57 -6.80
C ARG A 96 1.69 11.60 -6.51
N VAL A 97 2.02 11.85 -5.24
CA VAL A 97 3.11 12.74 -4.83
C VAL A 97 4.44 12.28 -5.43
N LEU A 98 4.78 11.00 -5.29
CA LEU A 98 6.09 10.48 -5.73
C LEU A 98 6.24 10.42 -7.25
N PHE A 99 5.15 10.16 -7.97
CA PHE A 99 5.17 10.02 -9.43
C PHE A 99 4.88 11.32 -10.19
N SER A 100 4.45 12.39 -9.51
CA SER A 100 4.25 13.69 -10.16
C SER A 100 5.56 14.47 -10.21
N GLY A 101 5.92 14.91 -11.42
CA GLY A 101 6.99 15.87 -11.62
C GLY A 101 6.52 17.29 -11.30
N GLY A 102 7.46 18.19 -10.99
CA GLY A 102 7.12 19.59 -10.71
C GLY A 102 8.35 20.48 -10.54
N THR A 103 8.11 21.71 -10.09
CA THR A 103 9.16 22.67 -9.77
C THR A 103 9.94 22.17 -8.55
N ALA A 104 11.27 22.21 -8.61
CA ALA A 104 12.14 21.76 -7.53
C ALA A 104 11.86 22.50 -6.20
N PRO A 105 11.97 21.82 -5.05
CA PRO A 105 11.94 22.46 -3.75
C PRO A 105 13.13 23.39 -3.54
N VAL A 106 13.04 24.24 -2.50
CA VAL A 106 14.13 25.13 -2.13
C VAL A 106 15.27 24.30 -1.51
N ALA A 107 16.51 24.51 -1.97
CA ALA A 107 17.74 23.94 -1.42
C ALA A 107 17.82 22.40 -1.42
N ASP A 108 17.81 21.76 -2.62
CA ASP A 108 17.98 20.31 -2.67
C ASP A 108 18.77 19.78 -3.87
N GLU A 109 19.90 19.10 -3.61
CA GLU A 109 20.66 18.36 -4.60
C GLU A 109 20.48 16.83 -4.50
N PHE A 110 20.12 16.28 -3.34
CA PHE A 110 20.15 14.82 -3.09
C PHE A 110 18.76 14.20 -2.89
N THR A 111 17.78 14.94 -2.45
CA THR A 111 16.46 14.39 -2.06
C THR A 111 15.66 13.91 -3.25
N SER A 112 15.90 14.44 -4.45
CA SER A 112 15.26 13.97 -5.67
C SER A 112 15.53 12.49 -5.95
N LEU A 113 16.76 12.00 -5.73
CA LEU A 113 17.09 10.58 -5.89
C LEU A 113 16.40 9.68 -4.86
N GLU A 114 16.25 10.16 -3.63
CA GLU A 114 15.47 9.44 -2.60
C GLU A 114 13.99 9.32 -2.98
N ARG A 115 13.42 10.34 -3.65
CA ARG A 115 12.06 10.25 -4.22
C ARG A 115 11.94 9.09 -5.20
N PHE A 116 12.87 8.95 -6.15
CA PHE A 116 12.86 7.86 -7.12
C PHE A 116 13.01 6.48 -6.47
N LYS A 117 13.91 6.36 -5.49
CA LYS A 117 14.09 5.11 -4.74
C LYS A 117 12.82 4.72 -3.99
N LEU A 118 12.17 5.68 -3.35
CA LEU A 118 10.93 5.43 -2.63
C LEU A 118 9.79 5.09 -3.61
N ALA A 119 9.64 5.82 -4.71
CA ALA A 119 8.67 5.53 -5.77
C ALA A 119 8.83 4.11 -6.31
N ALA A 120 10.09 3.69 -6.54
CA ALA A 120 10.41 2.35 -7.01
C ALA A 120 10.02 1.23 -6.01
N ARG A 121 9.99 1.53 -4.71
CA ARG A 121 9.65 0.55 -3.66
C ARG A 121 8.15 0.43 -3.41
N ILE A 122 7.41 1.53 -3.49
CA ILE A 122 6.01 1.56 -3.05
C ILE A 122 5.00 1.75 -4.17
N GLY A 123 5.42 2.17 -5.35
CA GLY A 123 4.56 2.39 -6.51
C GLY A 123 4.27 1.12 -7.31
N PRO A 124 3.37 1.21 -8.30
CA PRO A 124 3.19 0.15 -9.28
C PRO A 124 4.48 -0.09 -10.06
N ILE A 125 4.87 -1.35 -10.22
CA ILE A 125 6.18 -1.69 -10.79
C ILE A 125 6.40 -1.11 -12.20
N ASN A 126 5.39 -1.15 -13.05
CA ASN A 126 5.49 -0.62 -14.42
C ASN A 126 5.71 0.90 -14.43
N SER A 127 5.00 1.64 -13.56
CA SER A 127 5.20 3.08 -13.41
C SER A 127 6.58 3.40 -12.81
N SER A 128 7.07 2.58 -11.88
CA SER A 128 8.40 2.71 -11.30
C SER A 128 9.50 2.53 -12.36
N VAL A 129 9.38 1.52 -13.21
CA VAL A 129 10.30 1.30 -14.34
C VAL A 129 10.23 2.47 -15.32
N ALA A 130 9.03 2.94 -15.66
CA ALA A 130 8.85 4.08 -16.56
C ALA A 130 9.45 5.38 -15.99
N LEU A 131 9.35 5.58 -14.67
CA LEU A 131 9.94 6.72 -13.98
C LEU A 131 11.47 6.67 -14.03
N LEU A 132 12.06 5.53 -13.70
CA LEU A 132 13.51 5.33 -13.71
C LEU A 132 14.12 5.40 -15.10
N ALA A 133 13.38 4.99 -16.14
CA ALA A 133 13.81 5.08 -17.53
C ALA A 133 13.94 6.52 -18.05
N GLN A 134 13.39 7.51 -17.34
CA GLN A 134 13.52 8.93 -17.68
C GLN A 134 14.71 9.62 -17.01
N LEU A 135 15.42 8.90 -16.12
CA LEU A 135 16.61 9.45 -15.50
C LEU A 135 17.70 9.72 -16.54
N PRO A 136 18.44 10.82 -16.43
CA PRO A 136 19.51 11.16 -17.36
C PRO A 136 20.63 10.09 -17.37
N ASP A 137 21.21 9.83 -18.53
CA ASP A 137 22.29 8.84 -18.71
C ASP A 137 23.59 9.18 -17.92
N ASN A 138 23.74 10.43 -17.50
CA ASN A 138 24.91 10.93 -16.76
C ASN A 138 24.81 10.68 -15.24
N ILE A 139 23.76 10.04 -14.74
CA ILE A 139 23.70 9.60 -13.36
C ILE A 139 24.68 8.42 -13.20
N THR A 140 25.87 8.73 -12.73
CA THR A 140 26.97 7.76 -12.54
C THR A 140 27.07 7.23 -11.11
N ASP A 141 26.20 7.68 -10.23
CA ASP A 141 26.19 7.27 -8.83
C ASP A 141 25.82 5.78 -8.70
N THR A 142 26.71 5.04 -8.07
CA THR A 142 26.58 3.59 -7.87
C THR A 142 25.30 3.21 -7.12
N TYR A 143 24.87 4.01 -6.14
CA TYR A 143 23.66 3.71 -5.36
C TYR A 143 22.39 3.86 -6.19
N THR A 144 22.35 4.83 -7.08
CA THR A 144 21.23 4.99 -8.03
C THR A 144 21.21 3.86 -9.04
N ALA A 145 22.36 3.46 -9.58
CA ALA A 145 22.45 2.31 -10.47
C ALA A 145 21.97 1.01 -9.81
N LEU A 146 22.31 0.78 -8.53
CA LEU A 146 21.81 -0.35 -7.75
C LEU A 146 20.29 -0.28 -7.53
N ALA A 147 19.74 0.89 -7.25
CA ALA A 147 18.30 1.06 -7.10
C ALA A 147 17.53 0.80 -8.41
N ILE A 148 18.09 1.23 -9.56
CA ILE A 148 17.55 0.91 -10.88
C ILE A 148 17.59 -0.60 -11.12
N ALA A 149 18.74 -1.25 -10.86
CA ALA A 149 18.90 -2.68 -11.03
C ALA A 149 17.94 -3.48 -10.12
N ASP A 150 17.76 -3.06 -8.88
CA ASP A 150 16.80 -3.67 -7.94
C ASP A 150 15.37 -3.59 -8.46
N THR A 151 14.96 -2.43 -8.98
CA THR A 151 13.63 -2.25 -9.60
C THR A 151 13.46 -3.11 -10.84
N LEU A 152 14.49 -3.25 -11.68
CA LEU A 152 14.46 -4.12 -12.85
C LEU A 152 14.39 -5.60 -12.47
N LEU A 153 15.09 -6.05 -11.42
CA LEU A 153 14.95 -7.40 -10.85
C LEU A 153 13.51 -7.63 -10.37
N MET A 154 12.93 -6.66 -9.67
CA MET A 154 11.54 -6.68 -9.23
C MET A 154 10.58 -6.81 -10.42
N ALA A 155 10.81 -6.06 -11.49
CA ALA A 155 10.04 -6.06 -12.74
C ALA A 155 10.27 -7.30 -13.64
N ASN A 156 11.08 -8.27 -13.20
CA ASN A 156 11.48 -9.45 -14.00
C ASN A 156 12.26 -9.11 -15.29
N ARG A 157 12.93 -7.95 -15.32
CA ARG A 157 13.83 -7.53 -16.42
C ARG A 157 15.27 -7.93 -16.09
N ILE A 158 15.50 -9.24 -15.98
CA ILE A 158 16.72 -9.83 -15.40
C ILE A 158 17.95 -9.43 -16.19
N ASP A 159 17.93 -9.56 -17.52
CA ASP A 159 19.08 -9.28 -18.38
C ASP A 159 19.55 -7.83 -18.25
N GLU A 160 18.63 -6.88 -18.19
CA GLU A 160 18.93 -5.47 -18.05
C GLU A 160 19.49 -5.14 -16.66
N ALA A 161 18.87 -5.70 -15.62
CA ALA A 161 19.35 -5.56 -14.25
C ALA A 161 20.79 -6.09 -14.12
N CYS A 162 21.03 -7.29 -14.62
CA CYS A 162 22.33 -7.94 -14.53
C CYS A 162 23.41 -7.24 -15.41
N ALA A 163 23.03 -6.64 -16.54
CA ALA A 163 23.93 -5.81 -17.33
C ALA A 163 24.42 -4.58 -16.54
N ILE A 164 23.51 -3.91 -15.82
CA ILE A 164 23.87 -2.79 -14.93
C ILE A 164 24.79 -3.27 -13.80
N ILE A 165 24.40 -4.34 -13.09
CA ILE A 165 25.14 -4.89 -11.94
C ILE A 165 26.57 -5.31 -12.34
N ASN A 166 26.72 -5.95 -13.49
CA ASN A 166 28.03 -6.40 -13.99
C ASN A 166 28.93 -5.24 -14.47
N GLY A 167 28.31 -4.12 -14.88
CA GLY A 167 29.02 -2.90 -15.27
C GLY A 167 29.59 -2.09 -14.10
N LEU A 168 29.11 -2.33 -12.87
CA LEU A 168 29.54 -1.59 -11.67
C LEU A 168 30.88 -2.11 -11.13
N GLN A 169 31.74 -1.17 -10.71
CA GLN A 169 32.99 -1.51 -10.04
C GLN A 169 32.79 -1.78 -8.55
N THR A 170 33.57 -2.69 -7.99
CA THR A 170 33.40 -3.20 -6.60
C THR A 170 33.79 -2.19 -5.52
N THR A 171 34.48 -1.12 -5.84
CA THR A 171 35.12 -0.24 -4.85
C THR A 171 34.15 0.51 -3.93
N ASN A 172 32.90 0.79 -4.36
CA ASN A 172 31.98 1.67 -3.61
C ASN A 172 30.66 1.03 -3.19
N ALA A 173 30.35 -0.17 -3.64
CA ALA A 173 29.01 -0.76 -3.46
C ALA A 173 28.95 -1.92 -2.45
N GLY A 174 30.08 -2.33 -1.91
CA GLY A 174 30.19 -3.26 -0.79
C GLY A 174 29.35 -4.54 -0.91
N ALA A 175 28.73 -4.92 0.20
CA ALA A 175 27.95 -6.15 0.33
C ALA A 175 26.72 -6.19 -0.60
N THR A 176 26.09 -5.06 -0.89
CA THR A 176 24.87 -5.01 -1.73
C THR A 176 25.16 -5.45 -3.17
N LEU A 177 26.26 -4.95 -3.77
CA LEU A 177 26.65 -5.36 -5.12
C LEU A 177 27.01 -6.84 -5.19
N GLY A 178 27.72 -7.36 -4.16
CA GLY A 178 28.03 -8.79 -4.05
C GLY A 178 26.77 -9.67 -4.03
N LYS A 179 25.78 -9.29 -3.23
CA LYS A 179 24.49 -9.97 -3.19
C LYS A 179 23.75 -9.92 -4.53
N MET A 180 23.70 -8.75 -5.18
CA MET A 180 23.06 -8.60 -6.49
C MET A 180 23.74 -9.44 -7.57
N ARG A 181 25.07 -9.53 -7.58
CA ARG A 181 25.82 -10.42 -8.49
C ARG A 181 25.47 -11.88 -8.25
N ALA A 182 25.41 -12.32 -6.99
CA ALA A 182 24.99 -13.67 -6.65
C ALA A 182 23.59 -13.99 -7.19
N VAL A 183 22.65 -13.03 -7.06
CA VAL A 183 21.29 -13.16 -7.64
C VAL A 183 21.35 -13.30 -9.15
N CYS A 184 22.12 -12.46 -9.85
CA CYS A 184 22.25 -12.55 -11.30
C CYS A 184 22.79 -13.92 -11.75
N TYR A 185 23.84 -14.43 -11.12
CA TYR A 185 24.35 -15.77 -11.41
C TYR A 185 23.31 -16.86 -11.15
N ALA A 186 22.58 -16.78 -10.03
CA ALA A 186 21.55 -17.77 -9.69
C ALA A 186 20.38 -17.76 -10.69
N LEU A 187 19.94 -16.59 -11.13
CA LEU A 187 18.86 -16.44 -12.12
C LEU A 187 19.25 -17.00 -13.48
N ASN A 188 20.54 -16.90 -13.84
CA ASN A 188 21.13 -17.46 -15.05
C ASN A 188 21.52 -18.95 -14.92
N ASN A 189 21.19 -19.60 -13.77
CA ASN A 189 21.54 -20.98 -13.44
C ASN A 189 23.07 -21.24 -13.28
N GLU A 190 23.85 -20.19 -13.04
CA GLU A 190 25.29 -20.26 -12.77
C GLU A 190 25.54 -20.44 -11.26
N PHE A 191 25.04 -21.54 -10.68
CA PHE A 191 24.96 -21.73 -9.23
C PHE A 191 26.31 -21.73 -8.52
N SER A 192 27.36 -22.27 -9.13
CA SER A 192 28.71 -22.25 -8.57
C SER A 192 29.27 -20.82 -8.45
N ALA A 193 29.03 -19.99 -9.46
CA ALA A 193 29.42 -18.58 -9.44
C ALA A 193 28.57 -17.79 -8.42
N ALA A 194 27.27 -18.12 -8.31
CA ALA A 194 26.40 -17.53 -7.32
C ALA A 194 26.85 -17.83 -5.88
N GLN A 195 27.23 -19.08 -5.61
CA GLN A 195 27.74 -19.47 -4.29
C GLN A 195 29.05 -18.75 -3.97
N LEU A 196 29.99 -18.72 -4.90
CA LEU A 196 31.27 -17.99 -4.73
C LEU A 196 31.01 -16.50 -4.45
N ALA A 197 30.07 -15.90 -5.17
CA ALA A 197 29.71 -14.49 -4.96
C ALA A 197 29.14 -14.26 -3.55
N ILE A 198 28.31 -15.17 -3.03
CA ILE A 198 27.80 -15.12 -1.64
C ILE A 198 28.94 -15.22 -0.62
N ASP A 199 29.86 -16.17 -0.83
CA ASP A 199 30.97 -16.44 0.09
C ASP A 199 31.98 -15.27 0.15
N THR A 200 32.04 -14.47 -0.92
CA THR A 200 32.91 -13.30 -0.99
C THR A 200 32.25 -12.00 -0.49
N VAL A 201 30.96 -12.02 -0.10
CA VAL A 201 30.31 -10.83 0.46
C VAL A 201 30.96 -10.46 1.80
N PRO A 202 31.45 -9.22 1.98
CA PRO A 202 32.03 -8.79 3.24
C PRO A 202 31.03 -8.90 4.39
N GLN A 203 31.42 -9.60 5.47
CA GLN A 203 30.62 -9.70 6.67
C GLN A 203 31.17 -8.74 7.73
N THR A 204 30.30 -7.89 8.26
CA THR A 204 30.64 -6.85 9.25
C THR A 204 30.52 -7.33 10.71
N GLY A 205 30.80 -8.61 10.97
CA GLY A 205 30.75 -9.20 12.32
C GLY A 205 29.37 -9.56 12.84
N GLN A 206 28.28 -9.04 12.28
CA GLN A 206 26.92 -9.49 12.54
C GLN A 206 26.42 -10.37 11.41
N VAL A 207 25.69 -11.40 11.77
CA VAL A 207 25.08 -12.31 10.81
C VAL A 207 24.02 -11.57 10.00
N ASP A 208 24.21 -11.47 8.68
CA ASP A 208 23.22 -10.91 7.77
C ASP A 208 22.12 -11.95 7.47
N PRO A 209 20.89 -11.78 7.97
CA PRO A 209 19.82 -12.75 7.79
C PRO A 209 19.36 -12.84 6.32
N VAL A 210 19.53 -11.79 5.52
CA VAL A 210 19.21 -11.80 4.09
C VAL A 210 20.24 -12.65 3.35
N LEU A 211 21.52 -12.47 3.65
CA LEU A 211 22.59 -13.26 3.02
C LEU A 211 22.44 -14.75 3.34
N GLN A 212 22.11 -15.10 4.59
CA GLN A 212 21.85 -16.50 4.95
C GLN A 212 20.65 -17.09 4.20
N TRP A 213 19.57 -16.31 4.10
CA TRP A 213 18.41 -16.73 3.35
C TRP A 213 18.75 -16.93 1.85
N MET A 214 19.51 -16.01 1.26
CA MET A 214 19.98 -16.11 -0.13
C MET A 214 20.83 -17.34 -0.37
N ALA A 215 21.78 -17.64 0.53
CA ALA A 215 22.64 -18.82 0.42
C ALA A 215 21.80 -20.11 0.41
N LYS A 216 20.82 -20.23 1.32
CA LYS A 216 19.88 -21.36 1.35
C LYS A 216 19.03 -21.44 0.09
N ALA A 217 18.53 -20.31 -0.40
CA ALA A 217 17.69 -20.22 -1.59
C ALA A 217 18.47 -20.68 -2.84
N ILE A 218 19.70 -20.20 -3.02
CA ILE A 218 20.59 -20.57 -4.13
C ILE A 218 20.96 -22.06 -4.06
N ALA A 219 21.28 -22.59 -2.89
CA ALA A 219 21.54 -24.02 -2.69
C ALA A 219 20.32 -24.88 -3.08
N ASN A 220 19.10 -24.46 -2.74
CA ASN A 220 17.87 -25.14 -3.17
C ASN A 220 17.65 -25.10 -4.68
N LEU A 221 17.87 -23.95 -5.31
CA LEU A 221 17.80 -23.81 -6.78
C LEU A 221 18.80 -24.75 -7.46
N SER A 222 20.03 -24.83 -6.94
CA SER A 222 21.08 -25.72 -7.45
C SER A 222 20.73 -27.19 -7.34
N ALA A 223 20.09 -27.58 -6.22
CA ALA A 223 19.73 -28.97 -5.96
C ALA A 223 18.45 -29.42 -6.71
N GLY A 224 17.67 -28.49 -7.27
CA GLY A 224 16.35 -28.79 -7.85
C GLY A 224 15.38 -29.41 -6.82
N ALA A 225 15.65 -29.17 -5.54
CA ALA A 225 14.92 -29.81 -4.43
C ALA A 225 13.58 -29.10 -4.16
N PRO A 226 12.55 -29.82 -3.68
CA PRO A 226 11.30 -29.21 -3.25
C PRO A 226 11.56 -28.14 -2.17
N VAL A 227 10.91 -26.98 -2.29
CA VAL A 227 11.12 -25.82 -1.42
C VAL A 227 10.35 -26.00 -0.11
N SER A 228 10.84 -26.88 0.79
CA SER A 228 10.15 -27.17 2.06
C SER A 228 10.54 -26.24 3.23
N ASN A 229 11.72 -25.61 3.16
CA ASN A 229 12.32 -24.89 4.30
C ASN A 229 12.71 -23.44 4.00
N ILE A 230 12.24 -22.87 2.90
CA ILE A 230 12.51 -21.48 2.51
C ILE A 230 11.19 -20.72 2.49
N VAL A 231 11.15 -19.61 3.23
CA VAL A 231 9.98 -18.73 3.25
C VAL A 231 10.15 -17.62 2.22
N PHE A 232 9.03 -17.15 1.69
CA PHE A 232 9.01 -15.98 0.82
C PHE A 232 9.63 -14.77 1.52
N ARG A 233 10.42 -14.00 0.78
CA ARG A 233 10.86 -12.66 1.14
C ARG A 233 10.59 -11.69 -0.01
N GLY A 234 10.20 -10.45 0.32
CA GLY A 234 9.76 -9.45 -0.66
C GLY A 234 10.10 -8.02 -0.26
N GLU A 235 11.23 -7.83 0.44
CA GLU A 235 11.65 -6.52 0.93
C GLU A 235 12.41 -5.72 -0.14
N ASP A 236 12.95 -6.40 -1.17
CA ASP A 236 13.70 -5.80 -2.28
C ASP A 236 13.59 -6.65 -3.55
N GLY A 237 14.14 -6.12 -4.66
CA GLY A 237 14.09 -6.79 -5.96
C GLY A 237 14.89 -8.08 -6.01
N MET A 238 16.00 -8.18 -5.27
CA MET A 238 16.79 -9.40 -5.17
C MET A 238 15.97 -10.54 -4.56
N GLN A 239 15.29 -10.26 -3.46
CA GLN A 239 14.47 -11.25 -2.74
C GLN A 239 13.27 -11.68 -3.57
N ILE A 240 12.60 -10.72 -4.24
CA ILE A 240 11.47 -11.00 -5.15
C ILE A 240 11.92 -11.87 -6.33
N ALA A 241 13.06 -11.56 -6.95
CA ALA A 241 13.55 -12.31 -8.11
C ALA A 241 13.87 -13.77 -7.75
N ILE A 242 14.54 -14.00 -6.61
CA ILE A 242 14.83 -15.36 -6.12
C ILE A 242 13.55 -16.06 -5.66
N SER A 243 12.65 -15.39 -4.92
CA SER A 243 11.37 -15.95 -4.50
C SER A 243 10.53 -16.40 -5.70
N ARG A 244 10.49 -15.58 -6.76
CA ARG A 244 9.83 -15.92 -8.04
C ARG A 244 10.46 -17.13 -8.71
N LYS A 245 11.79 -17.20 -8.79
CA LYS A 245 12.51 -18.34 -9.38
C LYS A 245 12.23 -19.64 -8.63
N LEU A 246 12.02 -19.56 -7.32
CA LEU A 246 11.65 -20.70 -6.46
C LEU A 246 10.13 -21.01 -6.45
N GLY A 247 9.29 -20.21 -7.10
CA GLY A 247 7.83 -20.36 -7.06
C GLY A 247 7.22 -20.06 -5.68
N LEU A 248 7.90 -19.23 -4.85
CA LEU A 248 7.42 -18.86 -3.53
C LEU A 248 6.41 -17.73 -3.59
N TYR A 249 5.39 -17.80 -2.73
CA TYR A 249 4.40 -16.76 -2.52
C TYR A 249 4.41 -16.26 -1.07
N PRO A 250 4.08 -14.97 -0.82
CA PRO A 250 3.97 -14.47 0.54
C PRO A 250 2.82 -15.16 1.28
N ASN A 251 3.09 -15.56 2.52
CA ASN A 251 2.02 -15.88 3.46
C ASN A 251 1.34 -14.58 3.94
N ARG A 252 0.29 -14.68 4.75
CA ARG A 252 -0.48 -13.53 5.22
C ARG A 252 0.37 -12.48 5.93
N GLU A 253 1.27 -12.92 6.82
CA GLU A 253 2.14 -12.02 7.58
C GLU A 253 3.16 -11.31 6.66
N ALA A 254 3.70 -12.04 5.68
CA ALA A 254 4.60 -11.48 4.69
C ALA A 254 3.89 -10.49 3.76
N LEU A 255 2.60 -10.72 3.40
CA LEU A 255 1.82 -9.78 2.58
C LEU A 255 1.75 -8.38 3.21
N ASP A 256 1.54 -8.31 4.52
CA ASP A 256 1.41 -7.03 5.22
C ASP A 256 2.74 -6.25 5.30
N ARG A 257 3.87 -6.95 5.16
CA ARG A 257 5.23 -6.37 5.19
C ARG A 257 5.84 -6.16 3.80
N THR A 258 5.22 -6.71 2.76
CA THR A 258 5.75 -6.63 1.40
C THR A 258 5.50 -5.25 0.81
N TYR A 259 6.53 -4.65 0.22
CA TYR A 259 6.42 -3.35 -0.46
C TYR A 259 5.46 -3.42 -1.65
N GLY A 260 4.82 -2.28 -1.94
CA GLY A 260 3.84 -2.20 -3.00
C GLY A 260 4.35 -2.62 -4.36
N ALA A 261 5.53 -2.15 -4.76
CA ALA A 261 6.14 -2.56 -6.03
C ALA A 261 6.36 -4.08 -6.10
N ALA A 262 6.79 -4.69 -4.99
CA ALA A 262 6.95 -6.14 -4.91
C ALA A 262 5.62 -6.89 -5.08
N LEU A 263 4.53 -6.42 -4.45
CA LEU A 263 3.20 -7.02 -4.61
C LEU A 263 2.73 -6.96 -6.07
N SER A 264 2.91 -5.84 -6.74
CA SER A 264 2.53 -5.69 -8.16
C SER A 264 3.44 -6.48 -9.12
N ALA A 265 4.64 -6.88 -8.66
CA ALA A 265 5.63 -7.62 -9.43
C ALA A 265 5.53 -9.15 -9.27
N ILE A 266 4.77 -9.66 -8.30
CA ILE A 266 4.62 -11.11 -8.10
C ILE A 266 3.81 -11.69 -9.26
N THR A 267 4.50 -12.45 -10.08
CA THR A 267 3.96 -13.21 -11.21
C THR A 267 4.18 -14.69 -10.98
N GLY A 268 3.53 -15.55 -11.70
CA GLY A 268 3.65 -17.01 -11.58
C GLY A 268 2.34 -17.69 -11.88
N ASP A 269 2.24 -18.96 -11.54
CA ASP A 269 1.06 -19.76 -11.81
C ASP A 269 -0.17 -19.20 -11.08
N ILE A 270 -1.32 -19.36 -11.73
CA ILE A 270 -2.60 -18.96 -11.18
C ILE A 270 -2.91 -19.86 -9.98
N SER A 271 -3.04 -19.25 -8.81
CA SER A 271 -3.26 -19.95 -7.54
C SER A 271 -3.98 -19.06 -6.53
N LEU A 272 -4.54 -19.65 -5.48
CA LEU A 272 -5.16 -18.91 -4.37
C LEU A 272 -4.16 -17.99 -3.65
N ALA A 273 -2.90 -18.40 -3.54
CA ALA A 273 -1.85 -17.58 -2.96
C ALA A 273 -1.61 -16.32 -3.80
N ARG A 274 -1.56 -16.47 -5.14
CA ARG A 274 -1.44 -15.33 -6.06
C ARG A 274 -2.69 -14.44 -6.02
N ALA A 275 -3.88 -15.02 -5.88
CA ALA A 275 -5.12 -14.25 -5.73
C ALA A 275 -5.09 -13.34 -4.49
N ALA A 276 -4.56 -13.82 -3.37
CA ALA A 276 -4.39 -13.00 -2.17
C ALA A 276 -3.40 -11.83 -2.38
N VAL A 277 -2.30 -12.06 -3.11
CA VAL A 277 -1.35 -11.01 -3.51
C VAL A 277 -2.05 -9.97 -4.37
N MET A 278 -2.77 -10.39 -5.41
CA MET A 278 -3.49 -9.49 -6.32
C MET A 278 -4.58 -8.69 -5.60
N LEU A 279 -5.30 -9.31 -4.66
CA LEU A 279 -6.26 -8.59 -3.83
C LEU A 279 -5.58 -7.50 -2.99
N ARG A 280 -4.44 -7.83 -2.37
CA ARG A 280 -3.67 -6.84 -1.59
C ARG A 280 -3.12 -5.72 -2.49
N ALA A 281 -2.58 -6.05 -3.65
CA ALA A 281 -2.12 -5.07 -4.63
C ALA A 281 -3.26 -4.14 -5.08
N SER A 282 -4.45 -4.67 -5.34
CA SER A 282 -5.65 -3.89 -5.67
C SER A 282 -6.05 -2.98 -4.50
N SER A 283 -6.05 -3.48 -3.27
CA SER A 283 -6.36 -2.68 -2.08
C SER A 283 -5.35 -1.55 -1.81
N MET A 284 -4.17 -1.60 -2.40
CA MET A 284 -3.13 -0.56 -2.33
C MET A 284 -3.06 0.32 -3.59
N SER A 285 -4.04 0.22 -4.49
CA SER A 285 -4.07 0.95 -5.77
C SER A 285 -2.84 0.72 -6.64
N LEU A 286 -2.24 -0.48 -6.58
CA LEU A 286 -1.06 -0.87 -7.35
C LEU A 286 -1.43 -1.53 -8.68
N ILE A 287 -2.65 -2.02 -8.78
CA ILE A 287 -3.27 -2.58 -9.97
C ILE A 287 -4.68 -2.02 -10.09
N THR A 288 -5.18 -1.91 -11.31
CA THR A 288 -6.54 -1.46 -11.55
C THR A 288 -7.57 -2.55 -11.24
N ALA A 289 -8.82 -2.14 -11.02
CA ALA A 289 -9.94 -3.07 -10.87
C ALA A 289 -10.09 -3.99 -12.09
N GLN A 290 -9.80 -3.47 -13.31
CA GLN A 290 -9.82 -4.25 -14.53
C GLN A 290 -8.75 -5.33 -14.53
N GLN A 291 -7.49 -5.01 -14.22
CA GLN A 291 -6.39 -5.98 -14.12
C GLN A 291 -6.69 -7.08 -13.10
N TYR A 292 -7.28 -6.70 -11.96
CA TYR A 292 -7.72 -7.69 -10.97
C TYR A 292 -8.84 -8.59 -11.52
N SER A 293 -9.82 -8.01 -12.21
CA SER A 293 -10.95 -8.75 -12.78
C SER A 293 -10.51 -9.74 -13.87
N GLU A 294 -9.57 -9.35 -14.74
CA GLU A 294 -8.99 -10.23 -15.75
C GLU A 294 -8.28 -11.41 -15.10
N PHE A 295 -7.43 -11.15 -14.12
CA PHE A 295 -6.77 -12.22 -13.36
C PHE A 295 -7.77 -13.16 -12.66
N ALA A 296 -8.82 -12.62 -12.07
CA ALA A 296 -9.82 -13.40 -11.34
C ALA A 296 -10.57 -14.41 -12.26
N LYS A 297 -10.78 -14.07 -13.52
CA LYS A 297 -11.38 -15.00 -14.52
C LYS A 297 -10.51 -16.24 -14.73
N ASP A 298 -9.19 -16.05 -14.76
CA ASP A 298 -8.25 -17.14 -14.98
C ASP A 298 -8.15 -18.07 -13.76
N VAL A 299 -8.28 -17.53 -12.54
CA VAL A 299 -8.22 -18.33 -11.29
C VAL A 299 -9.39 -19.32 -11.19
N VAL A 300 -10.59 -18.95 -11.67
CA VAL A 300 -11.77 -19.83 -11.66
C VAL A 300 -11.54 -21.12 -12.45
N HIS A 301 -10.85 -21.03 -13.58
CA HIS A 301 -10.62 -22.21 -14.43
C HIS A 301 -9.64 -23.22 -13.81
N VAL A 302 -8.78 -22.80 -12.89
CA VAL A 302 -7.76 -23.67 -12.28
C VAL A 302 -8.31 -24.48 -11.10
N GLU A 303 -9.24 -23.95 -10.30
CA GLU A 303 -9.81 -24.68 -9.15
C GLU A 303 -10.64 -25.90 -9.54
N VAL A 304 -11.23 -25.90 -10.74
CA VAL A 304 -12.06 -27.03 -11.23
C VAL A 304 -11.21 -28.25 -11.61
N THR A 305 -9.91 -28.09 -11.82
CA THR A 305 -9.06 -29.13 -12.45
C THR A 305 -7.97 -29.72 -11.55
N THR A 306 -7.67 -29.17 -10.37
CA THR A 306 -6.58 -29.65 -9.51
C THR A 306 -7.08 -30.21 -8.17
N PRO A 307 -6.78 -31.49 -7.84
CA PRO A 307 -7.05 -32.01 -6.50
C PRO A 307 -6.15 -31.29 -5.48
N VAL A 308 -6.77 -30.82 -4.42
CA VAL A 308 -6.09 -30.14 -3.29
C VAL A 308 -5.05 -31.07 -2.68
N VAL A 309 -3.77 -30.83 -2.96
CA VAL A 309 -2.67 -31.44 -2.20
C VAL A 309 -2.54 -30.65 -0.89
N SER A 310 -2.91 -31.28 0.22
CA SER A 310 -2.76 -30.74 1.57
C SER A 310 -1.30 -30.51 1.89
N SER A 311 -0.77 -29.31 1.67
CA SER A 311 0.45 -28.89 2.34
C SER A 311 0.07 -28.23 3.67
N SER A 312 0.70 -28.64 4.77
CA SER A 312 0.42 -28.22 6.14
C SER A 312 0.73 -26.74 6.46
N GLN A 313 0.96 -25.92 5.45
CA GLN A 313 1.13 -24.47 5.52
C GLN A 313 0.08 -23.71 4.68
N ALA A 314 -1.04 -24.36 4.39
CA ALA A 314 -2.12 -23.71 3.64
C ALA A 314 -2.57 -22.45 4.37
N MET A 315 -2.52 -21.31 3.69
CA MET A 315 -3.36 -20.18 4.04
C MET A 315 -4.78 -20.71 4.26
N PRO A 316 -5.48 -20.30 5.33
CA PRO A 316 -6.88 -20.67 5.49
C PRO A 316 -7.59 -20.35 4.19
N PRO A 317 -8.49 -21.21 3.71
CA PRO A 317 -9.11 -21.05 2.41
C PRO A 317 -9.64 -19.61 2.30
N VAL A 318 -9.15 -18.89 1.34
CA VAL A 318 -9.85 -17.75 0.79
C VAL A 318 -11.12 -18.39 0.30
N ASN A 319 -12.26 -18.22 1.02
CA ASN A 319 -13.52 -18.88 0.71
C ASN A 319 -13.71 -18.81 -0.81
N GLY A 320 -14.08 -19.94 -1.45
CA GLY A 320 -14.25 -20.04 -2.91
C GLY A 320 -15.13 -18.96 -3.56
N ALA A 321 -15.91 -18.21 -2.75
CA ALA A 321 -16.61 -16.99 -3.12
C ALA A 321 -15.72 -15.88 -3.75
N LEU A 322 -14.40 -15.92 -3.55
CA LEU A 322 -13.47 -14.96 -4.17
C LEU A 322 -13.30 -15.18 -5.70
N VAL A 323 -13.75 -16.30 -6.23
CA VAL A 323 -13.28 -16.78 -7.52
C VAL A 323 -14.42 -17.06 -8.52
N GLU A 324 -15.68 -17.17 -8.09
CA GLU A 324 -16.76 -17.42 -9.04
C GLU A 324 -16.96 -16.24 -10.02
N PRO A 325 -17.04 -16.51 -11.34
CA PRO A 325 -17.42 -15.52 -12.32
C PRO A 325 -18.87 -15.12 -12.07
N LEU A 326 -19.09 -13.92 -11.55
CA LEU A 326 -20.41 -13.35 -11.31
C LEU A 326 -21.19 -13.07 -12.62
N SER A 327 -20.59 -13.40 -13.79
CA SER A 327 -21.11 -12.99 -15.10
C SER A 327 -22.21 -13.86 -15.70
N GLU A 328 -22.42 -15.08 -15.18
CA GLU A 328 -23.40 -16.02 -15.79
C GLU A 328 -24.64 -16.27 -14.91
N SER A 329 -24.69 -15.71 -13.72
CA SER A 329 -25.79 -15.88 -12.78
C SER A 329 -26.94 -14.91 -13.03
N LYS A 330 -28.19 -15.31 -12.69
CA LYS A 330 -29.33 -14.39 -12.71
C LYS A 330 -29.12 -13.21 -11.74
N PRO A 331 -29.62 -11.99 -12.05
CA PRO A 331 -29.36 -10.77 -11.26
C PRO A 331 -29.54 -10.90 -9.73
N PRO A 332 -30.57 -11.57 -9.18
CA PRO A 332 -30.69 -11.73 -7.72
C PRO A 332 -29.59 -12.57 -7.09
N VAL A 333 -29.06 -13.58 -7.82
CA VAL A 333 -27.95 -14.43 -7.35
C VAL A 333 -26.64 -13.64 -7.36
N VAL A 334 -26.42 -12.81 -8.38
CA VAL A 334 -25.27 -11.91 -8.45
C VAL A 334 -25.25 -10.96 -7.26
N GLY A 335 -26.40 -10.34 -6.93
CA GLY A 335 -26.52 -9.42 -5.79
C GLY A 335 -26.14 -10.10 -4.48
N ARG A 336 -26.66 -11.29 -4.22
CA ARG A 336 -26.36 -12.05 -3.01
C ARG A 336 -24.91 -12.44 -2.92
N ASN A 337 -24.31 -12.91 -3.98
CA ASN A 337 -22.89 -13.28 -4.02
C ASN A 337 -21.97 -12.07 -3.76
N ILE A 338 -22.30 -10.90 -4.34
CA ILE A 338 -21.55 -9.67 -4.08
C ILE A 338 -21.66 -9.26 -2.60
N TYR A 339 -22.88 -9.28 -2.05
CA TYR A 339 -23.08 -8.98 -0.64
C TYR A 339 -22.27 -9.92 0.26
N ASP A 340 -22.40 -11.24 0.05
CA ASP A 340 -21.71 -12.25 0.86
C ASP A 340 -20.18 -12.11 0.74
N LEU A 341 -19.66 -11.82 -0.45
CA LEU A 341 -18.24 -11.55 -0.68
C LEU A 341 -17.76 -10.37 0.15
N LEU A 342 -18.45 -9.25 0.09
CA LEU A 342 -18.07 -8.03 0.80
C LEU A 342 -18.27 -8.15 2.30
N TYR A 343 -19.37 -8.75 2.75
CA TYR A 343 -19.70 -8.93 4.17
C TYR A 343 -18.69 -9.85 4.87
N ASN A 344 -18.18 -10.87 4.18
CA ASN A 344 -17.19 -11.81 4.71
C ASN A 344 -15.74 -11.31 4.51
N ALA A 345 -15.51 -10.07 4.13
CA ALA A 345 -14.16 -9.50 4.06
C ALA A 345 -13.48 -9.56 5.43
N ARG A 346 -12.21 -9.97 5.46
CA ARG A 346 -11.47 -10.22 6.71
C ARG A 346 -11.03 -8.96 7.44
N SER A 347 -10.88 -7.89 6.70
CA SER A 347 -10.48 -6.58 7.22
C SER A 347 -11.18 -5.48 6.42
N PHE A 348 -11.16 -4.27 6.97
CA PHE A 348 -11.69 -3.11 6.26
C PHE A 348 -10.92 -2.85 4.95
N ASN A 349 -9.60 -3.03 4.94
CA ASN A 349 -8.80 -2.87 3.73
C ASN A 349 -9.13 -3.93 2.65
N ASP A 350 -9.36 -5.18 3.05
CA ASP A 350 -9.83 -6.22 2.11
C ASP A 350 -11.21 -5.86 1.55
N TRP A 351 -12.10 -5.36 2.40
CA TRP A 351 -13.41 -4.90 1.97
C TRP A 351 -13.32 -3.76 0.95
N VAL A 352 -12.44 -2.77 1.17
CA VAL A 352 -12.20 -1.68 0.22
C VAL A 352 -11.68 -2.22 -1.12
N GLY A 353 -10.70 -3.12 -1.10
CA GLY A 353 -10.17 -3.76 -2.30
C GLY A 353 -11.25 -4.55 -3.06
N LEU A 354 -12.05 -5.33 -2.34
CA LEU A 354 -13.19 -6.08 -2.92
C LEU A 354 -14.28 -5.14 -3.46
N SER A 355 -14.57 -4.05 -2.75
CA SER A 355 -15.52 -3.02 -3.21
C SER A 355 -15.10 -2.40 -4.54
N GLY A 356 -13.81 -2.12 -4.72
CA GLY A 356 -13.26 -1.66 -6.00
C GLY A 356 -13.45 -2.68 -7.12
N ARG A 357 -13.25 -3.99 -6.81
CA ARG A 357 -13.44 -5.08 -7.76
C ARG A 357 -14.86 -5.19 -8.29
N VAL A 358 -15.86 -5.11 -7.42
CA VAL A 358 -17.27 -5.30 -7.80
C VAL A 358 -17.92 -4.03 -8.34
N LYS A 359 -17.22 -2.90 -8.39
CA LYS A 359 -17.76 -1.60 -8.80
C LYS A 359 -18.59 -1.64 -10.09
N SER A 360 -18.08 -2.29 -11.15
CA SER A 360 -18.79 -2.38 -12.43
C SER A 360 -20.05 -3.25 -12.38
N GLN A 361 -20.13 -4.16 -11.40
CA GLN A 361 -21.23 -5.11 -11.25
C GLN A 361 -22.32 -4.57 -10.31
N LEU A 362 -22.01 -3.57 -9.45
CA LEU A 362 -22.97 -2.99 -8.51
C LEU A 362 -24.24 -2.50 -9.20
N ARG A 363 -24.15 -1.98 -10.42
CA ARG A 363 -25.30 -1.49 -11.20
C ARG A 363 -26.27 -2.57 -11.65
N GLN A 364 -25.87 -3.84 -11.60
CA GLN A 364 -26.67 -5.00 -12.02
C GLN A 364 -27.29 -5.73 -10.84
N VAL A 365 -27.02 -5.26 -9.64
CA VAL A 365 -27.49 -5.90 -8.41
C VAL A 365 -28.94 -5.53 -8.15
N GLU A 366 -29.77 -6.55 -7.98
CA GLU A 366 -31.20 -6.44 -7.65
C GLU A 366 -31.61 -7.52 -6.64
N GLY A 367 -32.79 -7.37 -6.03
CA GLY A 367 -33.43 -8.41 -5.21
C GLY A 367 -32.84 -8.57 -3.80
N LEU A 368 -32.14 -7.56 -3.29
CA LEU A 368 -31.62 -7.52 -1.92
C LEU A 368 -32.61 -6.87 -0.95
N ASN A 369 -32.50 -7.20 0.34
CA ASN A 369 -33.27 -6.53 1.38
C ASN A 369 -32.69 -5.15 1.71
N SER A 370 -33.44 -4.35 2.51
CA SER A 370 -33.04 -2.99 2.88
C SER A 370 -31.67 -2.91 3.56
N ALA A 371 -31.34 -3.83 4.47
CA ALA A 371 -30.05 -3.84 5.17
C ALA A 371 -28.89 -4.18 4.20
N GLU A 372 -29.08 -5.12 3.30
CA GLU A 372 -28.11 -5.53 2.29
C GLU A 372 -27.86 -4.39 1.28
N ASN A 373 -28.92 -3.71 0.84
CA ASN A 373 -28.81 -2.53 -0.01
C ASN A 373 -28.05 -1.41 0.71
N GLY A 374 -28.34 -1.14 1.99
CA GLY A 374 -27.62 -0.17 2.81
C GLY A 374 -26.12 -0.51 2.94
N PHE A 375 -25.78 -1.79 3.05
CA PHE A 375 -24.38 -2.24 3.08
C PHE A 375 -23.69 -2.04 1.73
N LEU A 376 -24.32 -2.38 0.59
CA LEU A 376 -23.76 -2.16 -0.73
C LEU A 376 -23.66 -0.69 -1.12
N ALA A 377 -24.53 0.17 -0.58
CA ALA A 377 -24.41 1.62 -0.72
C ALA A 377 -23.03 2.12 -0.25
N ASN A 378 -22.50 1.56 0.85
CA ASN A 378 -21.18 1.93 1.36
C ASN A 378 -20.07 1.55 0.38
N SER A 379 -20.21 0.40 -0.30
CA SER A 379 -19.27 -0.02 -1.35
C SER A 379 -19.29 0.93 -2.56
N ALA A 380 -20.46 1.40 -2.95
CA ALA A 380 -20.59 2.40 -4.02
C ALA A 380 -20.01 3.76 -3.60
N ILE A 381 -20.29 4.20 -2.37
CA ILE A 381 -19.79 5.48 -1.82
C ILE A 381 -18.26 5.50 -1.76
N ILE A 382 -17.61 4.47 -1.22
CA ILE A 382 -16.15 4.43 -1.08
C ILE A 382 -15.44 4.44 -2.44
N ASN A 383 -16.10 3.94 -3.49
CA ASN A 383 -15.59 3.91 -4.85
C ASN A 383 -15.96 5.16 -5.67
N GLY A 384 -16.65 6.14 -5.09
CA GLY A 384 -17.11 7.33 -5.80
C GLY A 384 -18.16 7.04 -6.89
N ASP A 385 -18.90 5.92 -6.81
CA ASP A 385 -19.97 5.59 -7.76
C ASP A 385 -21.31 6.16 -7.29
N THR A 386 -21.54 7.43 -7.59
CA THR A 386 -22.75 8.18 -7.21
C THR A 386 -24.01 7.49 -7.70
N ALA A 387 -24.01 6.95 -8.92
CA ALA A 387 -25.21 6.34 -9.49
C ALA A 387 -25.63 5.07 -8.71
N SER A 388 -24.68 4.17 -8.44
CA SER A 388 -24.95 2.97 -7.64
C SER A 388 -25.26 3.32 -6.18
N ALA A 389 -24.61 4.32 -5.59
CA ALA A 389 -24.88 4.77 -4.24
C ALA A 389 -26.34 5.27 -4.10
N LEU A 390 -26.80 6.13 -5.02
CA LEU A 390 -28.18 6.62 -5.02
C LEU A 390 -29.20 5.50 -5.27
N HIS A 391 -28.89 4.55 -6.16
CA HIS A 391 -29.76 3.39 -6.42
C HIS A 391 -29.98 2.58 -5.16
N PHE A 392 -28.93 2.20 -4.44
CA PHE A 392 -29.05 1.41 -3.20
C PHE A 392 -29.67 2.20 -2.05
N LEU A 393 -29.28 3.47 -1.85
CA LEU A 393 -29.86 4.32 -0.80
C LEU A 393 -31.34 4.62 -1.03
N GLY A 394 -31.80 4.61 -2.29
CA GLY A 394 -33.22 4.75 -2.65
C GLY A 394 -34.05 3.52 -2.30
N GLN A 395 -33.44 2.38 -2.01
CA GLN A 395 -34.10 1.11 -1.64
C GLN A 395 -34.01 0.82 -0.13
N THR A 396 -33.53 1.73 0.67
CA THR A 396 -33.37 1.62 2.12
C THR A 396 -33.63 2.94 2.79
N ASP A 397 -33.87 2.91 4.11
CA ASP A 397 -33.80 4.12 4.93
C ASP A 397 -32.33 4.39 5.25
N PRO A 398 -31.69 5.38 4.60
CA PRO A 398 -30.25 5.60 4.78
C PRO A 398 -29.96 5.99 6.23
N LEU A 399 -28.91 5.39 6.79
CA LEU A 399 -28.41 5.80 8.09
C LEU A 399 -27.86 7.24 8.01
N PRO A 400 -28.02 8.07 9.04
CA PRO A 400 -27.59 9.48 9.00
C PRO A 400 -26.11 9.69 8.65
N TRP A 401 -25.23 8.74 9.01
CA TRP A 401 -23.84 8.79 8.62
C TRP A 401 -23.61 8.44 7.14
N GLN A 402 -24.49 7.63 6.52
CA GLN A 402 -24.44 7.33 5.09
C GLN A 402 -24.85 8.55 4.25
N ASP A 403 -25.83 9.34 4.71
CA ASP A 403 -26.19 10.61 4.07
C ASP A 403 -25.03 11.61 4.14
N LEU A 404 -24.33 11.67 5.28
CA LEU A 404 -23.12 12.46 5.45
C LEU A 404 -21.99 12.00 4.51
N ALA A 405 -21.75 10.68 4.44
CA ALA A 405 -20.72 10.09 3.58
C ALA A 405 -21.02 10.35 2.09
N ARG A 406 -22.28 10.20 1.67
CA ARG A 406 -22.73 10.52 0.32
C ARG A 406 -22.49 11.99 -0.03
N SER A 407 -22.82 12.90 0.88
CA SER A 407 -22.62 14.34 0.67
C SER A 407 -21.14 14.71 0.53
N LEU A 408 -20.24 14.03 1.26
CA LEU A 408 -18.79 14.18 1.08
C LEU A 408 -18.32 13.66 -0.28
N MET A 409 -18.83 12.52 -0.72
CA MET A 409 -18.51 11.94 -2.03
C MET A 409 -18.92 12.88 -3.17
N GLU A 410 -20.11 13.46 -3.10
CA GLU A 410 -20.65 14.40 -4.10
C GLU A 410 -19.88 15.73 -4.14
N GLY A 411 -19.23 16.09 -3.03
CA GLY A 411 -18.39 17.30 -2.96
C GLY A 411 -19.17 18.62 -2.96
N GLY A 412 -20.46 18.60 -2.65
CA GLY A 412 -21.31 19.80 -2.59
C GLY A 412 -21.28 20.48 -1.23
N GLU A 413 -21.65 21.76 -1.20
CA GLU A 413 -21.96 22.48 0.03
C GLU A 413 -23.33 22.05 0.59
N ASN A 414 -23.42 20.84 1.13
CA ASN A 414 -24.67 20.37 1.70
C ASN A 414 -24.77 20.69 3.20
N ASN A 415 -25.44 21.79 3.53
CA ASN A 415 -25.62 22.27 4.89
C ASN A 415 -26.49 21.36 5.76
N LEU A 416 -27.24 20.42 5.20
CA LEU A 416 -28.23 19.62 5.93
C LEU A 416 -27.64 18.29 6.42
N ALA A 417 -26.67 17.71 5.75
CA ALA A 417 -26.15 16.39 6.12
C ALA A 417 -25.50 16.38 7.51
N ILE A 418 -24.68 17.39 7.83
CA ILE A 418 -24.08 17.53 9.16
C ILE A 418 -25.18 17.72 10.21
N GLN A 419 -26.14 18.63 9.96
CA GLN A 419 -27.24 18.88 10.89
C GLN A 419 -28.06 17.62 11.16
N ARG A 420 -28.50 16.90 10.12
CA ARG A 420 -29.23 15.63 10.24
C ARG A 420 -28.46 14.58 11.05
N ARG A 421 -27.14 14.49 10.81
CA ARG A 421 -26.30 13.55 11.55
C ARG A 421 -26.26 13.86 13.06
N LEU A 422 -26.15 15.14 13.40
CA LEU A 422 -26.14 15.61 14.80
C LEU A 422 -27.51 15.46 15.46
N GLU A 423 -28.59 15.79 14.78
CA GLU A 423 -29.97 15.64 15.25
C GLU A 423 -30.32 14.17 15.52
N ALA A 424 -29.96 13.26 14.61
CA ALA A 424 -30.18 11.83 14.78
C ALA A 424 -29.45 11.24 16.00
N ALA A 425 -28.40 11.87 16.48
CA ALA A 425 -27.64 11.44 17.65
C ALA A 425 -27.99 12.25 18.92
N ALA A 426 -29.00 13.11 18.88
CA ALA A 426 -29.33 13.99 20.02
C ALA A 426 -29.77 13.23 21.29
N SER A 427 -30.38 12.06 21.13
CA SER A 427 -31.01 11.31 22.23
C SER A 427 -30.09 10.29 22.92
N PRO A 428 -29.29 9.43 22.25
CA PRO A 428 -28.46 8.45 22.94
C PRO A 428 -27.10 9.04 23.32
N LYS A 429 -26.79 9.07 24.63
CA LYS A 429 -25.50 9.60 25.15
C LYS A 429 -24.25 8.98 24.50
N ASN A 430 -24.32 7.71 24.12
CA ASN A 430 -23.15 6.98 23.56
C ASN A 430 -22.92 7.24 22.06
N THR A 431 -23.92 7.70 21.32
CA THR A 431 -23.79 7.95 19.86
C THR A 431 -23.42 9.39 19.55
N ARG A 432 -23.62 10.32 20.51
CA ARG A 432 -23.33 11.74 20.34
C ARG A 432 -21.85 12.02 20.01
N PRO A 433 -20.86 11.48 20.75
CA PRO A 433 -19.46 11.69 20.43
C PRO A 433 -19.05 11.16 19.05
N ILE A 434 -19.65 10.04 18.61
CA ILE A 434 -19.42 9.48 17.28
C ILE A 434 -19.95 10.43 16.19
N ALA A 435 -21.19 10.91 16.33
CA ALA A 435 -21.79 11.85 15.38
C ALA A 435 -21.01 13.17 15.29
N VAL A 436 -20.53 13.69 16.41
CA VAL A 436 -19.70 14.90 16.45
C VAL A 436 -18.35 14.64 15.78
N SER A 437 -17.76 13.46 15.98
CA SER A 437 -16.52 13.05 15.32
C SER A 437 -16.65 13.04 13.78
N GLU A 438 -17.74 12.47 13.29
CA GLU A 438 -18.03 12.40 11.84
C GLU A 438 -18.34 13.79 11.27
N ALA A 439 -19.11 14.60 11.98
CA ALA A 439 -19.37 15.99 11.60
C ALA A 439 -18.10 16.83 11.52
N LEU A 440 -17.16 16.63 12.47
CA LEU A 440 -15.86 17.29 12.48
C LEU A 440 -15.01 16.89 11.25
N LEU A 441 -14.96 15.59 10.94
CA LEU A 441 -14.26 15.08 9.74
C LEU A 441 -14.85 15.70 8.47
N ALA A 442 -16.17 15.68 8.34
CA ALA A 442 -16.85 16.24 7.18
C ALA A 442 -16.63 17.76 7.04
N TRP A 443 -16.66 18.48 8.14
CA TRP A 443 -16.36 19.92 8.16
C TRP A 443 -14.92 20.19 7.75
N SER A 444 -13.97 19.44 8.28
CA SER A 444 -12.54 19.57 7.96
C SER A 444 -12.25 19.29 6.48
N ALA A 445 -13.05 18.44 5.85
CA ALA A 445 -12.99 18.12 4.42
C ALA A 445 -13.73 19.14 3.52
N GLY A 446 -14.20 20.25 4.08
CA GLY A 446 -14.82 21.33 3.31
C GLY A 446 -16.36 21.31 3.26
N LEU A 447 -17.01 20.25 3.78
CA LEU A 447 -18.49 20.26 3.87
C LEU A 447 -18.92 21.29 4.91
N ARG A 448 -19.74 22.25 4.51
CA ARG A 448 -20.23 23.31 5.43
C ARG A 448 -21.61 22.95 5.97
N GLY A 449 -21.89 23.30 7.25
CA GLY A 449 -23.17 22.99 7.87
C GLY A 449 -23.44 23.80 9.13
N ARG A 450 -24.66 23.67 9.66
CA ARG A 450 -25.06 24.23 10.95
C ARG A 450 -24.77 23.24 12.07
N GLY A 451 -24.65 23.71 13.30
CA GLY A 451 -24.44 22.86 14.48
C GLY A 451 -23.00 22.81 15.00
N LEU A 452 -22.13 23.69 14.51
CA LEU A 452 -20.73 23.78 14.96
C LEU A 452 -20.57 24.09 16.45
N SER A 453 -21.54 24.75 17.08
CA SER A 453 -21.55 24.97 18.53
C SER A 453 -21.47 23.66 19.33
N GLU A 454 -21.92 22.56 18.74
CA GLU A 454 -21.86 21.24 19.37
C GLU A 454 -20.47 20.63 19.33
N LEU A 455 -19.65 20.97 18.32
CA LEU A 455 -18.24 20.58 18.24
C LEU A 455 -17.44 21.16 19.42
N LEU A 456 -17.83 22.36 19.90
CA LEU A 456 -17.16 23.03 21.02
C LEU A 456 -17.50 22.42 22.38
N ASN A 457 -18.67 21.80 22.50
CA ASN A 457 -19.23 21.36 23.79
C ASN A 457 -19.16 19.83 23.98
N THR A 458 -18.70 19.07 23.00
CA THR A 458 -18.66 17.61 23.07
C THR A 458 -17.22 17.10 23.18
N ASN A 459 -16.95 16.33 24.22
CA ASN A 459 -15.70 15.61 24.33
C ASN A 459 -15.64 14.50 23.28
N LEU A 460 -14.64 14.57 22.40
CA LEU A 460 -14.40 13.53 21.40
C LEU A 460 -13.79 12.29 22.06
N PRO A 461 -14.07 11.08 21.54
CA PRO A 461 -13.40 9.88 21.98
C PRO A 461 -11.89 10.00 21.72
N ILE A 462 -11.09 9.71 22.75
CA ILE A 462 -9.64 9.68 22.62
C ILE A 462 -9.27 8.41 21.85
N GLY A 463 -8.59 8.58 20.72
CA GLY A 463 -8.08 7.49 19.90
C GLY A 463 -6.55 7.36 19.99
N THR A 464 -6.00 6.52 19.14
CA THR A 464 -4.54 6.42 18.97
C THR A 464 -4.03 7.70 18.30
N MET A 465 -3.14 8.42 19.00
CA MET A 465 -2.63 9.71 18.52
C MET A 465 -1.40 9.52 17.60
N PRO A 466 -1.29 10.31 16.52
CA PRO A 466 -0.08 10.39 15.73
C PRO A 466 1.13 10.89 16.54
N PRO A 467 2.37 10.60 16.09
CA PRO A 467 3.55 11.16 16.73
C PRO A 467 3.54 12.70 16.76
N ALA A 468 3.69 13.29 17.94
CA ALA A 468 3.59 14.74 18.12
C ALA A 468 4.59 15.52 17.25
N GLY A 469 5.82 15.02 17.06
CA GLY A 469 6.81 15.62 16.17
C GLY A 469 6.37 15.66 14.72
N THR A 470 5.72 14.59 14.22
CA THR A 470 5.18 14.56 12.86
C THR A 470 4.06 15.59 12.68
N MET A 471 3.19 15.73 13.69
CA MET A 471 2.13 16.74 13.67
C MET A 471 2.67 18.17 13.69
N ALA A 472 3.74 18.43 14.45
CA ALA A 472 4.41 19.73 14.46
C ALA A 472 5.04 20.07 13.09
N LEU A 473 5.69 19.10 12.45
CA LEU A 473 6.21 19.27 11.08
C LEU A 473 5.08 19.52 10.07
N LEU A 474 3.94 18.83 10.21
CA LEU A 474 2.77 19.06 9.38
C LEU A 474 2.26 20.50 9.46
N ASP A 475 2.23 21.08 10.68
CA ASP A 475 1.83 22.48 10.87
C ASP A 475 2.83 23.45 10.21
N MET A 476 4.11 23.16 10.31
CA MET A 476 5.15 23.95 9.64
C MET A 476 5.02 23.89 8.12
N ALA A 477 4.77 22.70 7.56
CA ALA A 477 4.52 22.50 6.14
C ALA A 477 3.26 23.23 5.67
N LEU A 478 2.18 23.16 6.46
CA LEU A 478 0.94 23.89 6.24
C LEU A 478 1.16 25.42 6.22
N ALA A 479 1.94 25.94 7.17
CA ALA A 479 2.25 27.37 7.23
C ALA A 479 3.05 27.86 6.00
N ARG A 480 3.82 26.98 5.36
CA ARG A 480 4.52 27.25 4.09
C ARG A 480 3.63 27.08 2.86
N GLY A 481 2.47 26.46 2.98
CA GLY A 481 1.61 26.10 1.85
C GLY A 481 2.14 24.93 1.01
N SER A 482 3.09 24.14 1.53
CA SER A 482 3.76 23.07 0.80
C SER A 482 2.86 21.85 0.61
N LYS A 483 2.35 21.63 -0.62
CA LYS A 483 1.46 20.52 -0.96
C LYS A 483 2.13 19.16 -0.76
N ALA A 484 3.37 19.02 -1.23
CA ALA A 484 4.11 17.76 -1.14
C ALA A 484 4.41 17.37 0.31
N GLU A 485 4.93 18.31 1.12
CA GLU A 485 5.25 18.02 2.51
C GLU A 485 4.01 17.68 3.32
N VAL A 486 2.91 18.44 3.15
CA VAL A 486 1.63 18.12 3.83
C VAL A 486 1.17 16.72 3.47
N GLY A 487 1.24 16.32 2.18
CA GLY A 487 0.88 14.96 1.76
C GLY A 487 1.78 13.88 2.37
N LEU A 488 3.10 14.08 2.38
CA LEU A 488 4.07 13.15 2.95
C LEU A 488 3.92 13.03 4.48
N LEU A 489 3.74 14.15 5.17
CA LEU A 489 3.59 14.18 6.62
C LEU A 489 2.23 13.66 7.07
N ALA A 490 1.16 13.85 6.28
CA ALA A 490 -0.14 13.21 6.50
C ALA A 490 -0.01 11.68 6.45
N TYR A 491 0.73 11.17 5.45
CA TYR A 491 1.03 9.73 5.36
C TYR A 491 1.78 9.23 6.60
N LEU A 492 2.88 9.90 6.97
CA LEU A 492 3.69 9.52 8.13
C LEU A 492 2.95 9.61 9.46
N ALA A 493 2.08 10.61 9.61
CA ALA A 493 1.30 10.80 10.83
C ALA A 493 0.35 9.62 11.11
N LEU A 494 -0.21 9.02 10.05
CA LEU A 494 -1.18 7.93 10.17
C LEU A 494 -0.61 6.54 9.79
N GLN A 495 0.69 6.46 9.50
CA GLN A 495 1.37 5.21 9.18
C GLN A 495 1.25 4.22 10.34
N GLY A 496 0.87 2.96 10.05
CA GLY A 496 0.69 1.90 11.05
C GLY A 496 -0.58 2.00 11.90
N MET A 497 -1.32 3.12 11.83
CA MET A 497 -2.54 3.33 12.62
C MET A 497 -3.75 2.66 11.99
N ASP A 498 -4.72 2.27 12.82
CA ASP A 498 -6.00 1.72 12.37
C ASP A 498 -7.04 2.85 12.20
N PRO A 499 -7.70 2.98 11.04
CA PRO A 499 -8.73 3.99 10.79
C PRO A 499 -9.89 3.98 11.80
N LYS A 500 -10.20 2.81 12.38
CA LYS A 500 -11.26 2.68 13.39
C LYS A 500 -10.89 3.31 14.72
N THR A 501 -9.61 3.25 15.09
CA THR A 501 -9.13 3.66 16.43
C THR A 501 -8.27 4.91 16.41
N ALA A 502 -7.91 5.44 15.24
CA ALA A 502 -7.15 6.68 15.13
C ALA A 502 -7.87 7.85 15.81
N ASP A 503 -7.12 8.75 16.45
CA ASP A 503 -7.68 9.94 17.07
C ASP A 503 -8.33 10.89 16.06
N VAL A 504 -9.62 11.14 16.22
CA VAL A 504 -10.41 11.90 15.23
C VAL A 504 -9.97 13.35 15.13
N ALA A 505 -9.60 13.96 16.24
CA ALA A 505 -9.15 15.35 16.22
C ALA A 505 -7.86 15.49 15.39
N SER A 506 -6.94 14.55 15.55
CA SER A 506 -5.71 14.47 14.74
C SER A 506 -6.00 14.21 13.27
N VAL A 507 -6.88 13.26 12.97
CA VAL A 507 -7.28 12.98 11.56
C VAL A 507 -7.95 14.20 10.95
N SER A 508 -8.86 14.88 11.68
CA SER A 508 -9.53 16.09 11.20
C SER A 508 -8.55 17.23 10.91
N ARG A 509 -7.50 17.37 11.74
CA ARG A 509 -6.42 18.34 11.51
C ARG A 509 -5.64 18.02 10.21
N ILE A 510 -5.34 16.74 9.97
CA ILE A 510 -4.69 16.29 8.73
C ILE A 510 -5.60 16.54 7.53
N VAL A 511 -6.89 16.20 7.60
CA VAL A 511 -7.89 16.47 6.56
C VAL A 511 -7.95 17.98 6.24
N SER A 512 -8.00 18.82 7.28
CA SER A 512 -8.01 20.27 7.12
C SER A 512 -6.72 20.79 6.48
N ALA A 513 -5.56 20.24 6.85
CA ALA A 513 -4.28 20.62 6.26
C ALA A 513 -4.23 20.28 4.75
N LEU A 514 -4.67 19.07 4.36
CA LEU A 514 -4.78 18.68 2.96
C LEU A 514 -5.70 19.63 2.17
N SER A 515 -6.87 19.95 2.72
CA SER A 515 -7.82 20.88 2.08
C SER A 515 -7.22 22.28 1.92
N HIS A 516 -6.48 22.77 2.92
CA HIS A 516 -5.87 24.11 2.90
C HIS A 516 -4.80 24.28 1.80
N VAL A 517 -4.05 23.23 1.51
CA VAL A 517 -3.01 23.27 0.47
C VAL A 517 -3.54 22.93 -0.93
N GLY A 518 -4.86 22.86 -1.12
CA GLY A 518 -5.50 22.59 -2.41
C GLY A 518 -5.56 21.10 -2.79
N LEU A 519 -5.52 20.20 -1.80
CA LEU A 519 -5.73 18.75 -1.95
C LEU A 519 -7.13 18.37 -1.43
N GLU A 520 -8.17 19.08 -1.88
CA GLU A 520 -9.54 18.93 -1.38
C GLU A 520 -10.13 17.55 -1.69
N LYS A 521 -9.79 16.97 -2.84
CA LYS A 521 -10.23 15.62 -3.23
C LYS A 521 -9.69 14.60 -2.24
N GLU A 522 -8.41 14.64 -1.95
CA GLU A 522 -7.72 13.75 -1.01
C GLU A 522 -8.22 13.94 0.43
N ALA A 523 -8.49 15.17 0.81
CA ALA A 523 -9.09 15.50 2.11
C ALA A 523 -10.47 14.85 2.27
N ARG A 524 -11.35 14.96 1.24
CA ARG A 524 -12.67 14.34 1.23
C ARG A 524 -12.59 12.82 1.24
N GLU A 525 -11.72 12.24 0.42
CA GLU A 525 -11.50 10.78 0.37
C GLU A 525 -11.03 10.24 1.72
N LEU A 526 -10.11 10.93 2.40
CA LEU A 526 -9.63 10.53 3.73
C LEU A 526 -10.73 10.62 4.79
N ALA A 527 -11.49 11.71 4.84
CA ALA A 527 -12.60 11.87 5.77
C ALA A 527 -13.67 10.79 5.56
N LEU A 528 -14.06 10.57 4.30
CA LEU A 528 -15.03 9.55 3.88
C LEU A 528 -14.56 8.15 4.30
N TYR A 529 -13.29 7.83 4.04
CA TYR A 529 -12.68 6.56 4.40
C TYR A 529 -12.78 6.27 5.91
N VAL A 530 -12.49 7.26 6.74
CA VAL A 530 -12.55 7.11 8.20
C VAL A 530 -13.99 6.99 8.71
N ILE A 531 -14.93 7.76 8.16
CA ILE A 531 -16.34 7.67 8.51
C ILE A 531 -16.87 6.27 8.21
N ILE A 532 -16.62 5.74 7.01
CA ILE A 532 -17.07 4.39 6.63
C ILE A 532 -16.37 3.32 7.48
N ALA A 533 -15.06 3.42 7.68
CA ALA A 533 -14.30 2.45 8.47
C ALA A 533 -14.84 2.28 9.88
N ARG A 534 -15.31 3.36 10.49
CA ARG A 534 -15.85 3.37 11.86
C ARG A 534 -17.25 2.83 11.98
N ASN A 535 -18.02 2.89 10.92
CA ASN A 535 -19.44 2.54 10.93
C ASN A 535 -19.74 1.19 10.25
N ILE A 536 -18.84 0.67 9.42
CA ILE A 536 -19.10 -0.59 8.73
C ILE A 536 -18.87 -1.77 9.66
N GLU A 537 -19.85 -2.66 9.71
CA GLU A 537 -19.77 -3.94 10.39
C GLU A 537 -19.53 -5.04 9.35
N LEU A 538 -18.41 -5.75 9.49
CA LEU A 538 -18.06 -6.93 8.71
C LEU A 538 -18.38 -8.18 9.55
N ALA A 539 -18.56 -9.32 8.87
CA ALA A 539 -18.76 -10.59 9.58
C ALA A 539 -17.60 -10.83 10.57
N PRO A 540 -17.89 -11.29 11.79
CA PRO A 540 -16.83 -11.65 12.71
C PRO A 540 -15.96 -12.74 12.10
N PRO A 541 -14.63 -12.67 12.28
CA PRO A 541 -13.74 -13.71 11.76
C PRO A 541 -14.21 -15.07 12.27
N PRO A 542 -14.22 -16.12 11.42
CA PRO A 542 -14.60 -17.45 11.84
C PRO A 542 -13.80 -17.82 13.09
N ARG A 543 -14.49 -18.21 14.16
CA ARG A 543 -13.84 -18.63 15.40
C ARG A 543 -12.83 -19.71 15.02
N GLN A 544 -11.55 -19.45 15.26
CA GLN A 544 -10.54 -20.49 15.18
C GLN A 544 -10.97 -21.54 16.21
N ILE A 545 -11.49 -22.66 15.73
CA ILE A 545 -11.67 -23.83 16.58
C ILE A 545 -10.26 -24.17 17.02
N PRO A 546 -9.94 -24.06 18.33
CA PRO A 546 -8.60 -24.40 18.79
C PRO A 546 -8.33 -25.81 18.26
N SER A 547 -7.24 -25.94 17.51
CA SER A 547 -6.79 -27.25 17.02
C SER A 547 -6.85 -28.18 18.20
N ARG A 548 -7.73 -29.19 18.12
CA ARG A 548 -7.93 -30.15 19.17
C ARG A 548 -6.52 -30.68 19.45
N GLU A 549 -5.90 -30.18 20.51
CA GLU A 549 -4.61 -30.68 20.96
C GLU A 549 -4.71 -32.17 20.85
N GLN A 550 -3.84 -32.76 20.05
CA GLN A 550 -3.73 -34.20 19.98
C GLN A 550 -3.48 -34.63 21.42
N ARG A 551 -4.55 -35.06 22.09
CA ARG A 551 -4.43 -35.76 23.35
C ARG A 551 -3.35 -36.82 23.10
N PRO A 552 -2.25 -36.81 23.83
CA PRO A 552 -1.28 -37.89 23.68
C PRO A 552 -2.07 -39.18 23.83
N SER A 553 -2.03 -39.99 22.79
CA SER A 553 -2.62 -41.32 22.81
C SER A 553 -1.93 -42.08 23.96
N THR A 554 -2.61 -42.14 25.09
CA THR A 554 -2.25 -43.04 26.16
C THR A 554 -2.41 -44.44 25.60
N SER A 555 -1.31 -44.98 25.06
CA SER A 555 -1.19 -46.39 24.80
C SER A 555 -1.32 -47.10 26.13
N THR A 556 -2.47 -47.71 26.38
CA THR A 556 -2.75 -48.64 27.46
C THR A 556 -1.90 -49.89 27.26
N THR A 557 -0.64 -49.83 27.63
CA THR A 557 0.15 -51.04 27.90
C THR A 557 -0.14 -51.47 29.33
N ARG A 558 -0.93 -52.54 29.44
CA ARG A 558 -1.24 -53.29 30.66
C ARG A 558 0.08 -53.79 31.28
N PRO A 559 0.42 -53.47 32.55
CA PRO A 559 1.61 -54.04 33.18
C PRO A 559 1.33 -55.48 33.66
N PRO A 560 2.31 -56.39 33.57
CA PRO A 560 2.24 -57.66 34.27
C PRO A 560 2.48 -57.49 35.79
N ALA A 561 1.74 -58.26 36.53
CA ALA A 561 1.76 -58.30 37.98
C ALA A 561 3.03 -58.94 38.55
N ASN A 562 3.34 -58.56 39.81
CA ASN A 562 4.21 -59.11 40.83
C ASN A 562 5.64 -58.56 40.98
N THR A 563 6.01 -57.94 42.08
CA THR A 563 6.40 -58.52 43.34
C THR A 563 6.97 -57.46 44.30
N ALA A 564 6.45 -57.39 45.47
CA ALA A 564 6.91 -57.04 46.83
C ALA A 564 8.20 -56.24 47.11
N LEU A 565 8.00 -55.17 47.87
CA LEU A 565 8.56 -54.68 49.14
C LEU A 565 10.01 -54.11 49.21
N PRO A 566 10.42 -53.46 50.34
CA PRO A 566 10.33 -51.99 50.53
C PRO A 566 11.69 -51.36 50.89
N LEU A 567 11.68 -50.11 51.29
CA LEU A 567 12.68 -49.46 52.20
C LEU A 567 13.46 -48.26 51.55
N ALA A 568 13.30 -47.23 52.34
CA ALA A 568 14.25 -46.19 52.75
C ALA A 568 14.15 -44.82 52.12
N ARG A 569 13.59 -43.91 52.91
CA ARG A 569 13.81 -42.49 52.93
C ARG A 569 15.24 -42.15 53.33
N PRO A 570 15.92 -41.19 52.83
CA PRO A 570 16.44 -40.13 53.70
C PRO A 570 16.21 -38.70 53.19
N GLN A 571 15.75 -37.89 54.04
CA GLN A 571 16.11 -36.61 54.63
C GLN A 571 16.83 -35.57 53.72
N VAL A 572 16.16 -34.41 53.70
CA VAL A 572 16.61 -33.08 53.27
C VAL A 572 17.69 -32.54 54.24
N PRO A 573 18.63 -31.76 53.77
CA PRO A 573 19.02 -30.57 54.51
C PRO A 573 18.81 -29.28 53.72
N SER A 574 18.14 -28.34 54.39
CA SER A 574 18.12 -26.92 54.14
C SER A 574 19.51 -26.32 54.26
N ASN A 575 19.87 -25.45 53.32
CA ASN A 575 20.87 -24.43 53.63
C ASN A 575 20.49 -23.10 53.01
N ASN A 576 20.08 -22.19 53.89
CA ASN A 576 20.03 -20.75 53.69
C ASN A 576 21.47 -20.23 53.59
N ASN A 577 21.73 -19.41 52.58
CA ASN A 577 22.54 -18.21 52.68
C ASN A 577 22.85 -17.66 51.27
N ALA A 578 22.22 -16.56 50.90
CA ALA A 578 22.65 -15.72 49.81
C ALA A 578 22.81 -14.29 50.31
N PRO A 579 23.91 -13.60 50.09
CA PRO A 579 24.03 -12.19 50.38
C PRO A 579 23.56 -11.32 49.24
N ARG A 580 22.84 -10.25 49.57
CA ARG A 580 22.44 -9.12 48.78
C ARG A 580 23.63 -8.32 48.26
N PRO A 581 23.67 -7.83 47.04
CA PRO A 581 24.56 -6.70 46.70
C PRO A 581 23.84 -5.36 46.82
N SER A 582 24.56 -4.46 47.43
CA SER A 582 24.26 -3.07 47.72
C SER A 582 24.28 -2.19 46.46
N ALA A 583 23.37 -1.20 46.46
CA ALA A 583 23.30 -0.09 45.50
C ALA A 583 24.46 0.89 45.71
N SER A 584 25.07 1.34 44.63
CA SER A 584 25.95 2.52 44.57
C SER A 584 25.47 3.44 43.48
N ALA A 585 25.13 4.67 43.87
CA ALA A 585 24.81 5.77 42.98
C ALA A 585 26.08 6.38 42.37
N PRO A 586 26.07 6.93 41.17
CA PRO A 586 27.14 7.78 40.69
C PRO A 586 26.81 9.26 40.86
N GLN A 587 27.82 9.95 41.36
CA GLN A 587 27.90 11.40 41.55
C GLN A 587 28.01 12.14 40.21
N SER A 588 27.35 13.29 40.18
CA SER A 588 27.50 14.37 39.23
C SER A 588 28.90 15.00 39.22
N GLN A 589 29.46 15.21 38.04
CA GLN A 589 30.50 16.23 37.85
C GLN A 589 30.14 17.16 36.69
N THR A 590 29.83 18.38 37.06
CA THR A 590 29.86 19.61 36.26
C THR A 590 31.27 19.97 35.87
N LYS A 591 31.50 20.32 34.62
CA LYS A 591 32.54 21.28 34.20
C LYS A 591 32.13 22.05 32.95
N LYS A 592 32.01 23.35 33.10
CA LYS A 592 32.15 24.42 32.11
C LYS A 592 33.67 24.74 31.94
N PRO A 593 34.08 25.50 30.95
CA PRO A 593 33.38 26.50 30.16
C PRO A 593 33.06 26.10 28.72
#